data_d25e104d94a35291e69a1228afdd3cbd
#
_entry.id   d25e104d94a35291e69a1228afdd3cbd
#
_cell.length_a   1.000
_cell.length_b   1.000
_cell.length_c   1.000
_cell.angle_alpha   90.00
_cell.angle_beta   90.00
_cell.angle_gamma   90.00
#
_symmetry.space_group_name_H-M   'P 1'
#
loop_
_entity.id
_entity.type
_entity.pdbx_description
1 polymer ?
#
loop_
_entity_poly.entity_id
_entity_poly.type
_entity_poly.pdbx_seq_one_letter_code
_entity_poly.pdbx_strand_id
1 'polypeptide(L)'
;MNESSYYSAMINDIDTILFDLDGTLLPLDQDRFAQGYFELFAKQSGLLGYDVKAMAKSLQAGLLAMMNNDGSMTNKERFDSVFTSVTGYDAQEMNERFLPFYEGMFESLVEYAAPTPLARTIVDTLASKGYRLVLATNPLFPRVGTLTRMRWANLFEDDFACVTTYEDFSYSKPNLGYYREIVDRLDLDPSHCLMVGNDVGEDMVVLEMGMKAYLVTDCLINPHNIPLSHFRHGSLKAFATEILS
;
A
#
# COMPACT_ATOMS: atom_id res chain seq x y z
N MET A 1 1.36 13.38 -34.43
CA MET A 1 1.33 12.02 -33.87
C MET A 1 0.10 11.96 -32.99
N ASN A 2 -0.83 11.02 -33.23
CA ASN A 2 -2.06 10.91 -32.45
C ASN A 2 -1.70 10.48 -31.02
N GLU A 3 -2.44 11.00 -30.01
CA GLU A 3 -2.32 10.61 -28.61
C GLU A 3 -2.33 9.08 -28.42
N SER A 4 -3.17 8.35 -29.16
CA SER A 4 -3.21 6.87 -29.18
C SER A 4 -1.86 6.21 -29.52
N SER A 5 -1.04 6.81 -30.39
CA SER A 5 0.29 6.29 -30.77
C SER A 5 1.33 6.50 -29.67
N TYR A 6 1.17 7.55 -28.85
CA TYR A 6 2.05 7.81 -27.71
C TYR A 6 1.73 6.88 -26.52
N TYR A 7 0.47 6.47 -26.40
CA TYR A 7 -0.05 5.58 -25.34
C TYR A 7 0.42 4.13 -25.54
N SER A 8 0.42 3.64 -26.77
CA SER A 8 0.94 2.30 -27.09
C SER A 8 2.43 2.12 -26.77
N ALA A 9 3.21 3.19 -26.84
CA ALA A 9 4.67 3.13 -26.61
C ALA A 9 5.07 2.95 -25.12
N MET A 10 4.18 3.21 -24.16
CA MET A 10 4.53 3.15 -22.75
C MET A 10 4.49 1.74 -22.17
N ILE A 11 3.62 0.89 -22.70
CA ILE A 11 3.41 -0.47 -22.18
C ILE A 11 4.23 -1.51 -22.96
N ASN A 12 4.73 -1.16 -24.15
CA ASN A 12 5.40 -2.12 -25.03
C ASN A 12 6.66 -2.77 -24.44
N ASP A 13 7.32 -2.10 -23.45
CA ASP A 13 8.52 -2.62 -22.79
C ASP A 13 8.27 -2.96 -21.31
N ILE A 14 7.01 -2.96 -20.86
CA ILE A 14 6.65 -3.29 -19.47
C ILE A 14 6.22 -4.74 -19.40
N ASP A 15 6.74 -5.45 -18.42
CA ASP A 15 6.34 -6.83 -18.09
C ASP A 15 5.75 -6.94 -16.67
N THR A 16 6.06 -5.97 -15.81
CA THR A 16 5.65 -5.97 -14.40
C THR A 16 4.97 -4.65 -14.03
N ILE A 17 3.81 -4.74 -13.39
CA ILE A 17 3.05 -3.58 -12.92
C ILE A 17 2.90 -3.66 -11.39
N LEU A 18 3.39 -2.64 -10.73
CA LEU A 18 3.25 -2.45 -9.29
C LEU A 18 2.07 -1.53 -9.04
N PHE A 19 1.13 -1.96 -8.20
CA PHE A 19 -0.02 -1.15 -7.80
C PHE A 19 0.07 -0.78 -6.33
N ASP A 20 -0.16 0.48 -6.02
CA ASP A 20 -0.59 0.87 -4.69
C ASP A 20 -2.05 0.44 -4.45
N LEU A 21 -2.46 0.32 -3.18
CA LEU A 21 -3.80 -0.10 -2.80
C LEU A 21 -4.67 1.09 -2.40
N ASP A 22 -4.31 1.75 -1.30
CA ASP A 22 -5.15 2.73 -0.61
C ASP A 22 -5.15 4.09 -1.32
N GLY A 23 -6.27 4.47 -1.94
CA GLY A 23 -6.38 5.65 -2.80
C GLY A 23 -6.10 5.36 -4.27
N THR A 24 -5.65 4.13 -4.61
CA THR A 24 -5.37 3.69 -5.98
C THR A 24 -6.37 2.63 -6.44
N LEU A 25 -6.12 1.33 -6.17
CA LEU A 25 -7.07 0.25 -6.49
C LEU A 25 -8.28 0.24 -5.54
N LEU A 26 -8.11 0.73 -4.33
CA LEU A 26 -9.15 0.96 -3.34
C LEU A 26 -9.28 2.46 -3.09
N PRO A 27 -10.17 3.20 -3.78
CA PRO A 27 -10.44 4.59 -3.44
C PRO A 27 -10.78 4.71 -1.95
N LEU A 28 -10.05 5.54 -1.21
CA LEU A 28 -10.09 5.61 0.24
C LEU A 28 -9.87 7.06 0.71
N ASP A 29 -10.69 7.51 1.67
CA ASP A 29 -10.43 8.71 2.44
C ASP A 29 -9.39 8.37 3.53
N GLN A 30 -8.11 8.61 3.22
CA GLN A 30 -7.00 8.17 4.07
C GLN A 30 -7.02 8.82 5.46
N ASP A 31 -7.41 10.10 5.56
CA ASP A 31 -7.45 10.81 6.84
C ASP A 31 -8.53 10.22 7.76
N ARG A 32 -9.72 10.01 7.21
CA ARG A 32 -10.83 9.41 7.97
C ARG A 32 -10.56 7.95 8.31
N PHE A 33 -9.98 7.20 7.38
CA PHE A 33 -9.57 5.82 7.64
C PHE A 33 -8.54 5.74 8.78
N ALA A 34 -7.49 6.57 8.73
CA ALA A 34 -6.48 6.62 9.78
C ALA A 34 -7.10 6.98 11.15
N GLN A 35 -7.96 8.03 11.18
CA GLN A 35 -8.65 8.41 12.41
C GLN A 35 -9.50 7.25 12.94
N GLY A 36 -10.34 6.63 12.11
CA GLY A 36 -11.19 5.50 12.49
C GLY A 36 -10.37 4.30 12.99
N TYR A 37 -9.24 4.02 12.33
CA TYR A 37 -8.33 2.97 12.78
C TYR A 37 -7.77 3.24 14.18
N PHE A 38 -7.30 4.46 14.46
CA PHE A 38 -6.82 4.83 15.80
C PHE A 38 -7.92 4.72 16.86
N GLU A 39 -9.14 5.16 16.55
CA GLU A 39 -10.29 5.07 17.46
C GLU A 39 -10.65 3.60 17.78
N LEU A 40 -10.71 2.74 16.76
CA LEU A 40 -11.00 1.33 16.92
C LEU A 40 -9.88 0.58 17.65
N PHE A 41 -8.62 0.91 17.36
CA PHE A 41 -7.47 0.34 18.06
C PHE A 41 -7.50 0.69 19.55
N ALA A 42 -7.80 1.95 19.89
CA ALA A 42 -7.95 2.40 21.28
C ALA A 42 -9.11 1.67 21.98
N LYS A 43 -10.25 1.54 21.31
CA LYS A 43 -11.42 0.79 21.81
C LYS A 43 -11.06 -0.67 22.08
N GLN A 44 -10.44 -1.35 21.14
CA GLN A 44 -10.00 -2.75 21.29
C GLN A 44 -9.00 -2.90 22.42
N SER A 45 -8.05 -1.98 22.54
CA SER A 45 -7.09 -1.96 23.65
C SER A 45 -7.79 -1.96 25.01
N GLY A 46 -8.79 -1.09 25.17
CA GLY A 46 -9.59 -1.02 26.40
C GLY A 46 -10.39 -2.31 26.67
N LEU A 47 -11.01 -2.90 25.64
CA LEU A 47 -11.74 -4.17 25.76
C LEU A 47 -10.84 -5.34 26.19
N LEU A 48 -9.57 -5.31 25.76
CA LEU A 48 -8.57 -6.31 26.14
C LEU A 48 -7.89 -6.04 27.50
N GLY A 49 -8.24 -4.91 28.15
CA GLY A 49 -7.71 -4.55 29.47
C GLY A 49 -6.33 -3.90 29.43
N TYR A 50 -5.87 -3.43 28.28
CA TYR A 50 -4.63 -2.68 28.17
C TYR A 50 -4.81 -1.21 28.60
N ASP A 51 -3.71 -0.56 28.99
CA ASP A 51 -3.70 0.90 29.15
C ASP A 51 -3.83 1.58 27.77
N VAL A 52 -5.01 2.17 27.52
CA VAL A 52 -5.36 2.78 26.23
C VAL A 52 -4.38 3.89 25.82
N LYS A 53 -3.87 4.68 26.80
CA LYS A 53 -2.91 5.77 26.50
C LYS A 53 -1.55 5.21 26.11
N ALA A 54 -1.08 4.19 26.81
CA ALA A 54 0.16 3.50 26.47
C ALA A 54 0.06 2.83 25.10
N MET A 55 -1.07 2.17 24.80
CA MET A 55 -1.32 1.54 23.52
C MET A 55 -1.36 2.54 22.37
N ALA A 56 -2.08 3.67 22.52
CA ALA A 56 -2.10 4.72 21.49
C ALA A 56 -0.71 5.32 21.25
N LYS A 57 0.05 5.58 22.31
CA LYS A 57 1.42 6.07 22.20
C LYS A 57 2.33 5.06 21.50
N SER A 58 2.20 3.78 21.80
CA SER A 58 2.99 2.73 21.18
C SER A 58 2.68 2.57 19.71
N LEU A 59 1.39 2.66 19.31
CA LEU A 59 0.98 2.62 17.91
C LEU A 59 1.64 3.75 17.12
N GLN A 60 1.55 5.00 17.61
CA GLN A 60 2.19 6.14 16.95
C GLN A 60 3.71 5.99 16.85
N ALA A 61 4.37 5.60 17.96
CA ALA A 61 5.81 5.41 17.99
C ALA A 61 6.25 4.25 17.08
N GLY A 62 5.48 3.17 17.04
CA GLY A 62 5.72 2.01 16.17
C GLY A 62 5.58 2.35 14.69
N LEU A 63 4.52 3.08 14.30
CA LEU A 63 4.35 3.58 12.93
C LEU A 63 5.53 4.45 12.50
N LEU A 64 5.93 5.41 13.34
CA LEU A 64 7.07 6.28 13.07
C LEU A 64 8.37 5.48 12.92
N ALA A 65 8.57 4.45 13.76
CA ALA A 65 9.75 3.60 13.69
C ALA A 65 9.78 2.75 12.41
N MET A 66 8.64 2.23 11.94
CA MET A 66 8.53 1.53 10.66
C MET A 66 8.82 2.46 9.48
N MET A 67 8.28 3.69 9.49
CA MET A 67 8.52 4.69 8.45
C MET A 67 10.01 5.10 8.36
N ASN A 68 10.75 5.01 9.46
CA ASN A 68 12.19 5.31 9.54
C ASN A 68 13.06 4.04 9.64
N ASN A 69 12.52 2.88 9.28
CA ASN A 69 13.26 1.63 9.35
C ASN A 69 14.46 1.66 8.38
N ASP A 70 15.60 1.21 8.88
CA ASP A 70 16.89 1.22 8.16
C ASP A 70 17.15 -0.08 7.37
N GLY A 71 16.19 -1.00 7.36
CA GLY A 71 16.29 -2.29 6.69
C GLY A 71 17.00 -3.38 7.48
N SER A 72 17.42 -3.11 8.72
CA SER A 72 18.13 -4.11 9.55
C SER A 72 17.23 -5.21 10.11
N MET A 73 15.92 -4.99 10.08
CA MET A 73 14.88 -5.94 10.52
C MET A 73 13.57 -5.64 9.79
N THR A 74 12.61 -6.56 9.83
CA THR A 74 11.28 -6.32 9.24
C THR A 74 10.54 -5.19 9.97
N ASN A 75 9.55 -4.59 9.28
CA ASN A 75 8.71 -3.56 9.90
C ASN A 75 7.95 -4.12 11.10
N LYS A 76 7.53 -5.39 11.06
CA LYS A 76 6.93 -6.07 12.21
C LYS A 76 7.87 -6.11 13.41
N GLU A 77 9.10 -6.58 13.21
CA GLU A 77 10.10 -6.64 14.29
C GLU A 77 10.40 -5.25 14.86
N ARG A 78 10.48 -4.24 13.98
CA ARG A 78 10.68 -2.85 14.38
C ARG A 78 9.50 -2.34 15.22
N PHE A 79 8.28 -2.58 14.79
CA PHE A 79 7.06 -2.24 15.53
C PHE A 79 7.04 -2.95 16.90
N ASP A 80 7.24 -4.27 16.92
CA ASP A 80 7.17 -5.10 18.13
C ASP A 80 8.21 -4.64 19.18
N SER A 81 9.43 -4.31 18.74
CA SER A 81 10.48 -3.79 19.61
C SER A 81 10.09 -2.47 20.28
N VAL A 82 9.54 -1.53 19.48
CA VAL A 82 9.08 -0.23 20.00
C VAL A 82 7.85 -0.40 20.90
N PHE A 83 6.91 -1.25 20.49
CA PHE A 83 5.71 -1.56 21.28
C PHE A 83 6.09 -2.05 22.68
N THR A 84 6.93 -3.07 22.77
CA THR A 84 7.40 -3.63 24.05
C THR A 84 8.14 -2.58 24.90
N SER A 85 9.00 -1.77 24.25
CA SER A 85 9.73 -0.70 24.96
C SER A 85 8.83 0.39 25.54
N VAL A 86 7.73 0.74 24.86
CA VAL A 86 6.81 1.81 25.29
C VAL A 86 5.80 1.32 26.31
N THR A 87 5.29 0.10 26.14
CA THR A 87 4.17 -0.42 26.96
C THR A 87 4.63 -1.34 28.10
N GLY A 88 5.78 -1.98 27.96
CA GLY A 88 6.20 -3.09 28.82
C GLY A 88 5.44 -4.39 28.61
N TYR A 89 4.50 -4.44 27.64
CA TYR A 89 3.76 -5.66 27.28
C TYR A 89 4.57 -6.51 26.30
N ASP A 90 4.27 -7.81 26.27
CA ASP A 90 4.81 -8.72 25.28
C ASP A 90 4.13 -8.48 23.92
N ALA A 91 4.93 -8.24 22.88
CA ALA A 91 4.42 -7.92 21.55
C ALA A 91 3.78 -9.14 20.88
N GLN A 92 4.29 -10.36 21.11
CA GLN A 92 3.70 -11.57 20.54
C GLN A 92 2.31 -11.83 21.14
N GLU A 93 2.19 -11.74 22.47
CA GLU A 93 0.89 -11.87 23.13
C GLU A 93 -0.09 -10.81 22.61
N MET A 94 0.35 -9.56 22.46
CA MET A 94 -0.49 -8.48 21.92
C MET A 94 -0.96 -8.81 20.51
N ASN A 95 -0.07 -9.22 19.60
CA ASN A 95 -0.40 -9.57 18.23
C ASN A 95 -1.46 -10.68 18.16
N GLU A 96 -1.32 -11.74 18.97
CA GLU A 96 -2.29 -12.82 19.05
C GLU A 96 -3.66 -12.32 19.55
N ARG A 97 -3.69 -11.46 20.56
CA ARG A 97 -4.94 -10.90 21.12
C ARG A 97 -5.60 -9.88 20.21
N PHE A 98 -4.85 -9.24 19.29
CA PHE A 98 -5.37 -8.29 18.30
C PHE A 98 -5.81 -8.97 16.99
N LEU A 99 -5.49 -10.22 16.76
CA LEU A 99 -5.91 -10.92 15.53
C LEU A 99 -7.45 -10.85 15.31
N PRO A 100 -8.31 -11.12 16.31
CA PRO A 100 -9.77 -10.98 16.14
C PRO A 100 -10.25 -9.55 15.84
N PHE A 101 -9.45 -8.54 16.18
CA PHE A 101 -9.74 -7.16 15.83
C PHE A 101 -9.72 -6.96 14.31
N TYR A 102 -8.67 -7.48 13.64
CA TYR A 102 -8.54 -7.40 12.20
C TYR A 102 -9.56 -8.24 11.43
N GLU A 103 -10.04 -9.34 12.03
CA GLU A 103 -11.07 -10.21 11.48
C GLU A 103 -12.50 -9.71 11.75
N GLY A 104 -12.65 -8.73 12.62
CA GLY A 104 -13.94 -8.22 13.08
C GLY A 104 -14.10 -6.70 12.98
N MET A 105 -13.72 -5.97 14.03
CA MET A 105 -13.96 -4.52 14.10
C MET A 105 -13.30 -3.73 12.96
N PHE A 106 -12.15 -4.17 12.47
CA PHE A 106 -11.44 -3.53 11.38
C PHE A 106 -12.28 -3.49 10.08
N GLU A 107 -13.15 -4.48 9.84
CA GLU A 107 -14.05 -4.52 8.69
C GLU A 107 -14.96 -3.29 8.61
N SER A 108 -15.32 -2.67 9.73
CA SER A 108 -16.17 -1.47 9.73
C SER A 108 -15.51 -0.26 9.05
N LEU A 109 -14.19 -0.26 8.93
CA LEU A 109 -13.45 0.83 8.26
C LEU A 109 -13.69 0.89 6.75
N VAL A 110 -14.33 -0.12 6.17
CA VAL A 110 -14.79 -0.09 4.76
C VAL A 110 -15.72 1.10 4.50
N GLU A 111 -16.36 1.67 5.51
CA GLU A 111 -17.19 2.87 5.39
C GLU A 111 -16.42 4.10 4.88
N TYR A 112 -15.08 4.12 5.03
CA TYR A 112 -14.21 5.18 4.53
C TYR A 112 -13.66 4.91 3.14
N ALA A 113 -13.96 3.73 2.58
CA ALA A 113 -13.59 3.34 1.24
C ALA A 113 -14.77 3.49 0.27
N ALA A 114 -14.45 3.64 -1.01
CA ALA A 114 -15.41 3.64 -2.11
C ALA A 114 -15.03 2.55 -3.14
N PRO A 115 -15.18 1.25 -2.79
CA PRO A 115 -14.79 0.17 -3.67
C PRO A 115 -15.45 0.26 -5.04
N THR A 116 -14.69 -0.03 -6.09
CA THR A 116 -15.16 0.02 -7.46
C THR A 116 -14.87 -1.31 -8.18
N PRO A 117 -15.79 -1.79 -9.06
CA PRO A 117 -15.52 -2.97 -9.89
C PRO A 117 -14.31 -2.79 -10.83
N LEU A 118 -13.88 -1.54 -11.03
CA LEU A 118 -12.81 -1.20 -11.94
C LEU A 118 -11.46 -1.82 -11.52
N ALA A 119 -11.19 -1.88 -10.22
CA ALA A 119 -9.97 -2.52 -9.69
C ALA A 119 -9.86 -3.98 -10.15
N ARG A 120 -10.93 -4.77 -9.96
CA ARG A 120 -10.99 -6.16 -10.42
C ARG A 120 -10.81 -6.26 -11.93
N THR A 121 -11.51 -5.41 -12.70
CA THR A 121 -11.42 -5.39 -14.17
C THR A 121 -9.99 -5.11 -14.65
N ILE A 122 -9.29 -4.16 -14.02
CA ILE A 122 -7.89 -3.83 -14.34
C ILE A 122 -6.99 -5.03 -14.09
N VAL A 123 -7.07 -5.61 -12.90
CA VAL A 123 -6.24 -6.75 -12.49
C VAL A 123 -6.46 -7.95 -13.40
N ASP A 124 -7.72 -8.34 -13.65
CA ASP A 124 -8.05 -9.46 -14.55
C ASP A 124 -7.53 -9.23 -15.98
N THR A 125 -7.69 -8.02 -16.50
CA THR A 125 -7.26 -7.71 -17.85
C THR A 125 -5.75 -7.77 -18.00
N LEU A 126 -5.01 -7.18 -17.05
CA LEU A 126 -3.56 -7.19 -17.08
C LEU A 126 -3.00 -8.60 -16.89
N ALA A 127 -3.56 -9.38 -15.96
CA ALA A 127 -3.20 -10.77 -15.79
C ALA A 127 -3.44 -11.59 -17.06
N SER A 128 -4.59 -11.38 -17.73
CA SER A 128 -4.91 -12.07 -19.01
C SER A 128 -3.98 -11.67 -20.16
N LYS A 129 -3.39 -10.47 -20.10
CA LYS A 129 -2.37 -9.99 -21.05
C LYS A 129 -0.95 -10.48 -20.71
N GLY A 130 -0.79 -11.22 -19.60
CA GLY A 130 0.50 -11.82 -19.19
C GLY A 130 1.39 -10.92 -18.37
N TYR A 131 0.91 -9.77 -17.89
CA TYR A 131 1.70 -8.93 -16.98
C TYR A 131 1.85 -9.59 -15.62
N ARG A 132 3.04 -9.46 -15.03
CA ARG A 132 3.27 -9.77 -13.61
C ARG A 132 2.72 -8.62 -12.78
N LEU A 133 1.88 -8.91 -11.80
CA LEU A 133 1.26 -7.91 -10.93
C LEU A 133 1.84 -7.99 -9.53
N VAL A 134 2.12 -6.83 -8.94
CA VAL A 134 2.63 -6.69 -7.56
C VAL A 134 1.73 -5.71 -6.83
N LEU A 135 1.27 -6.07 -5.63
CA LEU A 135 0.61 -5.12 -4.76
C LEU A 135 1.65 -4.45 -3.86
N ALA A 136 2.09 -3.27 -4.26
CA ALA A 136 3.11 -2.47 -3.61
C ALA A 136 2.47 -1.41 -2.70
N THR A 137 1.68 -1.85 -1.70
CA THR A 137 1.10 -0.98 -0.67
C THR A 137 2.13 -0.68 0.43
N ASN A 138 1.99 0.45 1.14
CA ASN A 138 2.94 0.79 2.20
C ASN A 138 2.85 -0.25 3.34
N PRO A 139 3.94 -1.00 3.67
CA PRO A 139 3.91 -2.15 4.57
C PRO A 139 3.92 -1.73 6.05
N LEU A 140 2.87 -1.01 6.45
CA LEU A 140 2.66 -0.51 7.82
C LEU A 140 1.56 -1.28 8.57
N PHE A 141 0.88 -2.19 7.89
CA PHE A 141 -0.19 -3.01 8.45
C PHE A 141 0.18 -4.48 8.48
N PRO A 142 -0.34 -5.25 9.48
CA PRO A 142 -0.25 -6.70 9.46
C PRO A 142 -0.94 -7.26 8.20
N ARG A 143 -0.43 -8.39 7.73
CA ARG A 143 -0.95 -9.10 6.55
C ARG A 143 -2.47 -9.23 6.58
N VAL A 144 -3.05 -9.62 7.71
CA VAL A 144 -4.51 -9.75 7.86
C VAL A 144 -5.24 -8.43 7.55
N GLY A 145 -4.71 -7.29 7.99
CA GLY A 145 -5.28 -5.96 7.70
C GLY A 145 -5.13 -5.56 6.23
N THR A 146 -4.01 -5.92 5.61
CA THR A 146 -3.77 -5.71 4.17
C THR A 146 -4.73 -6.56 3.34
N LEU A 147 -4.83 -7.86 3.62
CA LEU A 147 -5.74 -8.78 2.91
C LEU A 147 -7.21 -8.39 3.09
N THR A 148 -7.60 -7.85 4.23
CA THR A 148 -8.95 -7.32 4.46
C THR A 148 -9.26 -6.17 3.51
N ARG A 149 -8.37 -5.18 3.37
CA ARG A 149 -8.56 -4.05 2.44
C ARG A 149 -8.54 -4.50 0.97
N MET A 150 -7.73 -5.49 0.61
CA MET A 150 -7.78 -6.12 -0.71
C MET A 150 -9.16 -6.71 -1.00
N ARG A 151 -9.75 -7.44 -0.03
CA ARG A 151 -11.11 -7.99 -0.18
C ARG A 151 -12.17 -6.91 -0.41
N TRP A 152 -12.03 -5.73 0.21
CA TRP A 152 -12.94 -4.60 -0.05
C TRP A 152 -12.90 -4.16 -1.52
N ALA A 153 -11.73 -4.25 -2.17
CA ALA A 153 -11.56 -3.97 -3.60
C ALA A 153 -11.88 -5.19 -4.49
N ASN A 154 -12.38 -6.30 -3.93
CA ASN A 154 -12.57 -7.59 -4.61
C ASN A 154 -11.27 -8.13 -5.22
N LEU A 155 -10.15 -7.96 -4.51
CA LEU A 155 -8.81 -8.44 -4.86
C LEU A 155 -8.35 -9.49 -3.86
N PHE A 156 -7.56 -10.45 -4.34
CA PHE A 156 -7.07 -11.55 -3.56
C PHE A 156 -5.55 -11.70 -3.71
N GLU A 157 -4.93 -12.38 -2.76
CA GLU A 157 -3.48 -12.54 -2.74
C GLU A 157 -2.95 -13.24 -3.98
N ASP A 158 -3.67 -14.26 -4.46
CA ASP A 158 -3.30 -15.04 -5.64
C ASP A 158 -3.36 -14.24 -6.96
N ASP A 159 -3.91 -13.02 -6.93
CA ASP A 159 -3.90 -12.11 -8.07
C ASP A 159 -2.51 -11.49 -8.31
N PHE A 160 -1.62 -11.55 -7.32
CA PHE A 160 -0.35 -10.83 -7.32
C PHE A 160 0.83 -11.78 -7.08
N ALA A 161 1.92 -11.56 -7.78
CA ALA A 161 3.18 -12.27 -7.55
C ALA A 161 3.81 -11.93 -6.19
N CYS A 162 3.47 -10.76 -5.63
CA CYS A 162 3.87 -10.31 -4.30
C CYS A 162 2.85 -9.32 -3.75
N VAL A 163 2.55 -9.44 -2.46
CA VAL A 163 1.81 -8.47 -1.66
C VAL A 163 2.72 -7.99 -0.55
N THR A 164 2.95 -6.68 -0.44
CA THR A 164 3.85 -6.14 0.58
C THR A 164 3.13 -6.00 1.92
N THR A 165 3.71 -6.57 2.97
CA THR A 165 3.19 -6.55 4.34
C THR A 165 4.29 -6.22 5.35
N TYR A 166 3.94 -5.79 6.54
CA TYR A 166 4.93 -5.39 7.55
C TYR A 166 5.74 -6.58 8.09
N GLU A 167 5.21 -7.82 7.96
CA GLU A 167 5.90 -9.04 8.33
C GLU A 167 7.11 -9.34 7.44
N ASP A 168 6.99 -9.00 6.15
CA ASP A 168 7.91 -9.47 5.14
C ASP A 168 8.87 -8.38 4.64
N PHE A 169 8.56 -7.10 4.86
CA PHE A 169 9.31 -5.97 4.35
C PHE A 169 10.00 -5.17 5.45
N SER A 170 11.19 -4.65 5.11
CA SER A 170 12.10 -3.96 6.03
C SER A 170 12.15 -2.45 5.82
N TYR A 171 11.55 -1.96 4.74
CA TYR A 171 11.45 -0.54 4.44
C TYR A 171 10.00 -0.15 4.20
N SER A 172 9.72 1.15 4.32
CA SER A 172 8.42 1.75 4.01
C SER A 172 8.60 2.81 2.92
N LYS A 173 7.54 3.09 2.16
CA LYS A 173 7.51 4.24 1.26
C LYS A 173 7.74 5.54 2.09
N PRO A 174 8.42 6.56 1.56
CA PRO A 174 8.98 6.69 0.19
C PRO A 174 10.42 6.17 0.05
N ASN A 175 10.95 5.41 1.00
CA ASN A 175 12.32 4.93 0.94
C ASN A 175 12.53 4.03 -0.28
N LEU A 176 13.51 4.37 -1.13
CA LEU A 176 13.86 3.54 -2.31
C LEU A 176 14.28 2.11 -1.94
N GLY A 177 14.74 1.88 -0.71
CA GLY A 177 15.00 0.54 -0.17
C GLY A 177 13.78 -0.37 -0.28
N TYR A 178 12.56 0.16 -0.06
CA TYR A 178 11.32 -0.58 -0.22
C TYR A 178 11.13 -1.13 -1.64
N TYR A 179 11.33 -0.28 -2.66
CA TYR A 179 11.19 -0.71 -4.04
C TYR A 179 12.33 -1.62 -4.51
N ARG A 180 13.57 -1.38 -4.01
CA ARG A 180 14.69 -2.30 -4.25
C ARG A 180 14.41 -3.68 -3.66
N GLU A 181 13.83 -3.76 -2.48
CA GLU A 181 13.46 -5.03 -1.85
C GLU A 181 12.43 -5.81 -2.70
N ILE A 182 11.46 -5.14 -3.35
CA ILE A 182 10.55 -5.77 -4.32
C ILE A 182 11.30 -6.26 -5.55
N VAL A 183 12.15 -5.40 -6.12
CA VAL A 183 12.95 -5.71 -7.32
C VAL A 183 13.83 -6.93 -7.09
N ASP A 184 14.57 -6.96 -5.98
CA ASP A 184 15.49 -8.03 -5.63
C ASP A 184 14.76 -9.35 -5.37
N ARG A 185 13.63 -9.31 -4.65
CA ARG A 185 12.84 -10.52 -4.33
C ARG A 185 12.22 -11.19 -5.55
N LEU A 186 11.85 -10.41 -6.55
CA LEU A 186 11.16 -10.90 -7.75
C LEU A 186 12.07 -10.98 -8.98
N ASP A 187 13.35 -10.64 -8.84
CA ASP A 187 14.34 -10.58 -9.93
C ASP A 187 13.82 -9.73 -11.11
N LEU A 188 13.45 -8.46 -10.80
CA LEU A 188 12.87 -7.54 -11.78
C LEU A 188 13.93 -6.62 -12.41
N ASP A 189 13.70 -6.20 -13.64
CA ASP A 189 14.39 -5.04 -14.24
C ASP A 189 13.53 -3.78 -14.01
N PRO A 190 14.00 -2.78 -13.25
CA PRO A 190 13.23 -1.56 -13.02
C PRO A 190 12.77 -0.87 -14.31
N SER A 191 13.57 -0.94 -15.38
CA SER A 191 13.22 -0.32 -16.67
C SER A 191 11.99 -0.94 -17.35
N HIS A 192 11.64 -2.18 -16.97
CA HIS A 192 10.46 -2.92 -17.42
C HIS A 192 9.29 -2.89 -16.41
N CYS A 193 9.40 -2.06 -15.37
CA CYS A 193 8.39 -1.91 -14.34
C CYS A 193 7.60 -0.61 -14.51
N LEU A 194 6.28 -0.69 -14.22
CA LEU A 194 5.39 0.46 -14.11
C LEU A 194 4.80 0.51 -12.71
N MET A 195 4.99 1.61 -11.98
CA MET A 195 4.27 1.88 -10.74
C MET A 195 3.00 2.68 -11.02
N VAL A 196 1.89 2.23 -10.45
CA VAL A 196 0.59 2.91 -10.51
C VAL A 196 0.18 3.23 -9.08
N GLY A 197 0.11 4.51 -8.73
CA GLY A 197 -0.17 4.96 -7.37
C GLY A 197 -0.74 6.37 -7.34
N ASN A 198 -1.20 6.84 -6.18
CA ASN A 198 -1.88 8.13 -6.01
C ASN A 198 -1.08 9.16 -5.20
N ASP A 199 0.04 8.76 -4.61
CA ASP A 199 0.88 9.63 -3.79
C ASP A 199 2.13 10.08 -4.56
N VAL A 200 2.27 11.41 -4.73
CA VAL A 200 3.42 12.00 -5.44
C VAL A 200 4.74 11.73 -4.73
N GLY A 201 4.73 11.74 -3.40
CA GLY A 201 5.94 11.52 -2.60
C GLY A 201 6.31 10.05 -2.47
N GLU A 202 5.31 9.19 -2.27
CA GLU A 202 5.53 7.77 -1.99
C GLU A 202 5.67 6.91 -3.25
N ASP A 203 4.87 7.18 -4.30
CA ASP A 203 4.80 6.32 -5.47
C ASP A 203 5.65 6.81 -6.63
N MET A 204 5.74 8.13 -6.84
CA MET A 204 6.48 8.68 -7.97
C MET A 204 8.00 8.65 -7.78
N VAL A 205 8.48 8.40 -6.57
CA VAL A 205 9.92 8.26 -6.26
C VAL A 205 10.59 7.13 -7.06
N VAL A 206 9.83 6.15 -7.56
CA VAL A 206 10.33 5.05 -8.39
C VAL A 206 10.99 5.52 -9.70
N LEU A 207 10.66 6.73 -10.15
CA LEU A 207 11.31 7.34 -11.33
C LEU A 207 12.82 7.47 -11.14
N GLU A 208 13.30 7.62 -9.90
CA GLU A 208 14.73 7.65 -9.56
C GLU A 208 15.42 6.30 -9.77
N MET A 209 14.65 5.21 -9.84
CA MET A 209 15.15 3.87 -10.12
C MET A 209 15.06 3.50 -11.60
N GLY A 210 14.57 4.41 -12.45
CA GLY A 210 14.34 4.15 -13.87
C GLY A 210 13.06 3.40 -14.19
N MET A 211 12.18 3.18 -13.22
CA MET A 211 10.83 2.67 -13.46
C MET A 211 9.98 3.71 -14.18
N LYS A 212 8.94 3.26 -14.88
CA LYS A 212 7.86 4.12 -15.33
C LYS A 212 6.85 4.31 -14.20
N ALA A 213 6.10 5.43 -14.23
CA ALA A 213 5.07 5.70 -13.24
C ALA A 213 3.81 6.31 -13.86
N TYR A 214 2.65 5.98 -13.29
CA TYR A 214 1.36 6.58 -13.58
C TYR A 214 0.71 7.06 -12.28
N LEU A 215 0.43 8.36 -12.19
CA LEU A 215 -0.17 8.99 -11.02
C LEU A 215 -1.70 8.99 -11.14
N VAL A 216 -2.37 8.22 -10.29
CA VAL A 216 -3.83 8.18 -10.21
C VAL A 216 -4.32 9.40 -9.44
N THR A 217 -5.29 10.13 -10.01
CA THR A 217 -5.73 11.42 -9.46
C THR A 217 -7.03 11.38 -8.67
N ASP A 218 -7.70 10.23 -8.57
CA ASP A 218 -9.00 10.10 -7.88
C ASP A 218 -8.90 10.40 -6.38
N CYS A 219 -7.83 9.95 -5.72
CA CYS A 219 -7.50 10.22 -4.32
C CYS A 219 -6.07 10.78 -4.21
N LEU A 220 -5.75 11.79 -5.02
CA LEU A 220 -4.41 12.36 -5.14
C LEU A 220 -3.87 12.89 -3.80
N ILE A 221 -2.65 12.45 -3.46
CA ILE A 221 -1.85 13.00 -2.36
C ILE A 221 -0.67 13.76 -2.94
N ASN A 222 -0.68 15.09 -2.76
CA ASN A 222 0.37 15.99 -3.26
C ASN A 222 0.55 17.18 -2.30
N PRO A 223 1.05 16.95 -1.07
CA PRO A 223 1.13 17.98 -0.04
C PRO A 223 2.09 19.12 -0.40
N HIS A 224 3.03 18.87 -1.30
CA HIS A 224 4.02 19.86 -1.74
C HIS A 224 3.62 20.61 -3.03
N ASN A 225 2.40 20.36 -3.56
CA ASN A 225 1.89 20.95 -4.78
C ASN A 225 2.85 20.84 -5.98
N ILE A 226 3.49 19.69 -6.14
CA ILE A 226 4.37 19.41 -7.28
C ILE A 226 3.53 19.44 -8.55
N PRO A 227 3.96 20.14 -9.63
CA PRO A 227 3.19 20.22 -10.87
C PRO A 227 2.94 18.83 -11.46
N LEU A 228 1.66 18.48 -11.71
CA LEU A 228 1.29 17.17 -12.25
C LEU A 228 1.83 16.94 -13.67
N SER A 229 2.16 18.00 -14.39
CA SER A 229 2.83 17.92 -15.71
C SER A 229 4.17 17.19 -15.69
N HIS A 230 4.74 16.95 -14.51
CA HIS A 230 5.97 16.16 -14.35
C HIS A 230 5.69 14.65 -14.42
N PHE A 231 4.44 14.24 -14.31
CA PHE A 231 4.05 12.84 -14.24
C PHE A 231 3.02 12.53 -15.33
N ARG A 232 3.06 11.30 -15.83
CA ARG A 232 1.89 10.78 -16.51
C ARG A 232 0.79 10.56 -15.46
N HIS A 233 -0.39 11.12 -15.68
CA HIS A 233 -1.43 11.12 -14.67
C HIS A 233 -2.83 11.10 -15.28
N GLY A 234 -3.80 10.67 -14.50
CA GLY A 234 -5.22 10.66 -14.84
C GLY A 234 -6.01 9.88 -13.81
N SER A 235 -7.32 9.76 -14.03
CA SER A 235 -8.15 8.91 -13.16
C SER A 235 -7.80 7.43 -13.35
N LEU A 236 -8.16 6.58 -12.38
CA LEU A 236 -8.04 5.13 -12.51
C LEU A 236 -8.84 4.62 -13.74
N LYS A 237 -9.98 5.27 -14.05
CA LYS A 237 -10.75 4.99 -15.26
C LYS A 237 -9.99 5.34 -16.53
N ALA A 238 -9.28 6.46 -16.56
CA ALA A 238 -8.43 6.84 -17.68
C ALA A 238 -7.31 5.83 -17.88
N PHE A 239 -6.62 5.44 -16.81
CA PHE A 239 -5.63 4.38 -16.83
C PHE A 239 -6.20 3.07 -17.40
N ALA A 240 -7.37 2.63 -16.91
CA ALA A 240 -8.04 1.44 -17.42
C ALA A 240 -8.31 1.53 -18.94
N THR A 241 -8.80 2.68 -19.41
CA THR A 241 -9.06 2.88 -20.86
C THR A 241 -7.78 2.74 -21.67
N GLU A 242 -6.66 3.23 -21.17
CA GLU A 242 -5.36 3.14 -21.84
C GLU A 242 -4.83 1.71 -21.94
N ILE A 243 -5.00 0.91 -20.87
CA ILE A 243 -4.53 -0.49 -20.85
C ILE A 243 -5.49 -1.48 -21.51
N LEU A 244 -6.78 -1.11 -21.65
CA LEU A 244 -7.81 -1.95 -22.28
C LEU A 244 -7.85 -1.76 -23.81
N SER A 245 -7.26 -0.69 -24.33
CA SER A 245 -7.14 -0.43 -25.78
C SER A 245 -5.97 -1.18 -26.39
#